data_c2b29a30c67db5697b5ec998ebacedd5
#
_entry.id   c2b29a30c67db5697b5ec998ebacedd5
#
_cell.length_a   1.000
_cell.length_b   1.000
_cell.length_c   1.000
_cell.angle_alpha   90.00
_cell.angle_beta   90.00
_cell.angle_gamma   90.00
#
_symmetry.space_group_name_H-M   'P 1'
#
loop_
_entity.id
_entity.type
_entity.pdbx_description
1 polymer ?
#
loop_
_entity_poly.entity_id
_entity_poly.type
_entity_poly.pdbx_seq_one_letter_code
_entity_poly.pdbx_strand_id
1 'polypeptide(L)'
;MGRHAIKTPPHHASWAEFRDVWRAADEIEVFESAWNWDHFYPLAPPFDGPNLEGWTMLGALAQATSRIRIGAMVNGMHHRHPAVTANMAATLDHVSDGRFELGMGAGWNLMESDAYGIELGSLKQRSDRFEEGMEVIVSLLTNKTTSHQGAYYTLTDAWCEPKPVQQRIPIVIGGKGRLRTLRTVARFADQWDMTFPETPDEWRELDAVLRAHCQTVGRDEADIARSVHLEFAAEAAPSALADRAAAFFDAGVDIVVWSMRGPVDARRLEPLAQVLG
;
A
#
# COMPACT_ATOMS: atom_id res chain seq x y z
N MET A 1 13.51 -10.96 -14.20
CA MET A 1 13.04 -11.67 -12.99
C MET A 1 12.01 -10.75 -12.33
N GLY A 2 10.83 -11.26 -11.96
CA GLY A 2 9.81 -10.44 -11.29
C GLY A 2 10.24 -10.08 -9.86
N ARG A 3 9.70 -8.99 -9.32
CA ARG A 3 9.99 -8.53 -7.96
C ARG A 3 8.97 -9.07 -6.97
N HIS A 4 9.38 -9.30 -5.72
CA HIS A 4 8.51 -9.86 -4.71
C HIS A 4 8.46 -8.99 -3.45
N ALA A 5 7.28 -8.95 -2.83
CA ALA A 5 7.04 -8.26 -1.57
C ALA A 5 6.18 -9.14 -0.66
N ILE A 6 6.18 -8.84 0.63
CA ILE A 6 5.27 -9.47 1.58
C ILE A 6 4.25 -8.49 2.11
N LYS A 7 3.06 -8.98 2.47
CA LYS A 7 2.07 -8.24 3.23
C LYS A 7 1.60 -9.06 4.42
N THR A 8 1.82 -8.53 5.61
CA THR A 8 1.51 -9.20 6.88
C THR A 8 0.27 -8.56 7.51
N PRO A 9 -0.77 -9.34 7.84
CA PRO A 9 -1.95 -8.81 8.51
C PRO A 9 -1.64 -8.42 9.96
N PRO A 10 -2.02 -7.20 10.41
CA PRO A 10 -1.84 -6.78 11.81
C PRO A 10 -2.80 -7.45 12.80
N HIS A 11 -3.77 -8.22 12.32
CA HIS A 11 -4.77 -8.90 13.13
C HIS A 11 -4.33 -10.30 13.55
N HIS A 12 -4.88 -10.76 14.68
CA HIS A 12 -4.69 -12.11 15.22
C HIS A 12 -3.23 -12.51 15.41
N ALA A 13 -2.37 -11.53 15.62
CA ALA A 13 -0.94 -11.71 15.85
C ALA A 13 -0.47 -10.84 17.01
N SER A 14 0.51 -11.31 17.74
CA SER A 14 1.26 -10.49 18.67
C SER A 14 2.24 -9.58 17.95
N TRP A 15 2.67 -8.51 18.62
CA TRP A 15 3.75 -7.66 18.11
C TRP A 15 5.03 -8.44 17.80
N ALA A 16 5.38 -9.42 18.63
CA ALA A 16 6.60 -10.22 18.43
C ALA A 16 6.54 -11.04 17.15
N GLU A 17 5.42 -11.76 16.90
CA GLU A 17 5.23 -12.55 15.67
C GLU A 17 5.27 -11.67 14.44
N PHE A 18 4.59 -10.52 14.48
CA PHE A 18 4.57 -9.58 13.37
C PHE A 18 5.97 -9.02 13.06
N ARG A 19 6.67 -8.54 14.08
CA ARG A 19 8.06 -8.04 13.97
C ARG A 19 9.00 -9.09 13.41
N ASP A 20 8.90 -10.33 13.87
CA ASP A 20 9.81 -11.40 13.48
C ASP A 20 9.61 -11.79 12.00
N VAL A 21 8.38 -11.70 11.45
CA VAL A 21 8.13 -11.83 10.00
C VAL A 21 8.87 -10.74 9.21
N TRP A 22 8.80 -9.49 9.66
CA TRP A 22 9.46 -8.38 8.94
C TRP A 22 10.97 -8.45 9.03
N ARG A 23 11.53 -8.87 10.16
CA ARG A 23 12.96 -9.14 10.29
C ARG A 23 13.44 -10.25 9.39
N ALA A 24 12.71 -11.35 9.32
CA ALA A 24 13.04 -12.43 8.41
C ALA A 24 12.99 -11.98 6.93
N ALA A 25 11.98 -11.18 6.56
CA ALA A 25 11.91 -10.61 5.23
C ALA A 25 13.05 -9.62 4.93
N ASP A 26 13.53 -8.89 5.94
CA ASP A 26 14.68 -7.98 5.81
C ASP A 26 16.00 -8.73 5.50
N GLU A 27 16.13 -9.97 5.98
CA GLU A 27 17.29 -10.84 5.75
C GLU A 27 17.22 -11.61 4.42
N ILE A 28 16.02 -11.81 3.86
CA ILE A 28 15.78 -12.59 2.65
C ILE A 28 15.74 -11.67 1.42
N GLU A 29 16.79 -11.71 0.60
CA GLU A 29 17.03 -10.79 -0.52
C GLU A 29 15.91 -10.74 -1.56
N VAL A 30 15.19 -11.85 -1.78
CA VAL A 30 14.11 -11.92 -2.78
C VAL A 30 12.94 -10.97 -2.46
N PHE A 31 12.74 -10.59 -1.19
CA PHE A 31 11.72 -9.62 -0.81
C PHE A 31 12.28 -8.21 -0.80
N GLU A 32 11.72 -7.32 -1.62
CA GLU A 32 12.14 -5.92 -1.71
C GLU A 32 11.38 -5.00 -0.75
N SER A 33 10.14 -5.34 -0.40
CA SER A 33 9.28 -4.52 0.48
C SER A 33 8.38 -5.36 1.37
N ALA A 34 8.03 -4.78 2.52
CA ALA A 34 7.10 -5.35 3.49
C ALA A 34 5.97 -4.35 3.80
N TRP A 35 4.75 -4.86 3.84
CA TRP A 35 3.54 -4.08 3.96
C TRP A 35 2.66 -4.57 5.10
N ASN A 36 2.04 -3.63 5.83
CA ASN A 36 0.89 -3.89 6.67
C ASN A 36 -0.39 -3.29 6.05
N TRP A 37 -1.40 -2.98 6.85
CA TRP A 37 -2.59 -2.24 6.43
C TRP A 37 -3.08 -1.25 7.51
N ASP A 38 -4.00 -0.37 7.12
CA ASP A 38 -4.51 0.74 7.93
C ASP A 38 -5.97 0.48 8.43
N HIS A 39 -6.28 -0.76 8.79
CA HIS A 39 -7.56 -1.12 9.39
C HIS A 39 -7.46 -1.18 10.92
N PHE A 40 -8.55 -0.84 11.61
CA PHE A 40 -8.63 -0.84 13.08
C PHE A 40 -9.20 -2.14 13.63
N TYR A 41 -9.90 -2.92 12.78
CA TYR A 41 -10.49 -4.20 13.11
C TYR A 41 -9.91 -5.33 12.26
N PRO A 42 -9.95 -6.59 12.74
CA PRO A 42 -9.62 -7.75 11.93
C PRO A 42 -10.47 -7.80 10.65
N LEU A 43 -9.83 -8.14 9.53
CA LEU A 43 -10.53 -8.39 8.26
C LEU A 43 -10.94 -9.86 8.07
N ALA A 44 -10.74 -10.71 9.09
CA ALA A 44 -11.16 -12.09 9.14
C ALA A 44 -11.65 -12.43 10.56
N PRO A 45 -12.56 -13.38 10.71
CA PRO A 45 -13.06 -13.80 12.02
C PRO A 45 -11.97 -14.32 12.95
N PRO A 46 -12.13 -14.12 14.27
CA PRO A 46 -13.17 -13.32 14.94
C PRO A 46 -12.93 -11.82 14.75
N PHE A 47 -13.97 -11.06 14.38
CA PHE A 47 -13.85 -9.62 14.07
C PHE A 47 -13.62 -8.74 15.32
N ASP A 48 -13.87 -9.27 16.50
CA ASP A 48 -13.58 -8.66 17.80
C ASP A 48 -12.21 -9.07 18.37
N GLY A 49 -11.39 -9.74 17.55
CA GLY A 49 -10.03 -10.13 17.90
C GLY A 49 -9.03 -8.98 17.91
N PRO A 50 -7.78 -9.24 18.31
CA PRO A 50 -6.73 -8.22 18.33
C PRO A 50 -6.38 -7.72 16.92
N ASN A 51 -6.16 -6.43 16.81
CA ASN A 51 -5.59 -5.77 15.62
C ASN A 51 -4.68 -4.64 16.08
N LEU A 52 -3.45 -4.64 15.60
CA LEU A 52 -2.48 -3.59 15.92
C LEU A 52 -2.62 -2.42 14.94
N GLU A 53 -2.47 -1.18 15.42
CA GLU A 53 -2.60 0.01 14.59
C GLU A 53 -1.40 0.18 13.64
N GLY A 54 -1.72 0.37 12.34
CA GLY A 54 -0.76 0.23 11.26
C GLY A 54 0.39 1.26 11.28
N TRP A 55 0.11 2.55 11.49
CA TRP A 55 1.14 3.59 11.47
C TRP A 55 2.05 3.56 12.70
N THR A 56 1.48 3.28 13.87
CA THR A 56 2.26 3.09 15.10
C THR A 56 3.25 1.94 14.93
N MET A 57 2.82 0.84 14.31
CA MET A 57 3.70 -0.29 14.00
C MET A 57 4.80 0.08 13.01
N LEU A 58 4.49 0.84 11.94
CA LEU A 58 5.47 1.21 10.93
C LEU A 58 6.67 1.96 11.52
N GLY A 59 6.45 2.85 12.49
CA GLY A 59 7.55 3.53 13.19
C GLY A 59 8.49 2.57 13.90
N ALA A 60 7.94 1.55 14.58
CA ALA A 60 8.73 0.51 15.25
C ALA A 60 9.41 -0.45 14.25
N LEU A 61 8.72 -0.81 13.16
CA LEU A 61 9.24 -1.69 12.12
C LEU A 61 10.35 -1.03 11.29
N ALA A 62 10.27 0.29 11.08
CA ALA A 62 11.35 1.06 10.46
C ALA A 62 12.67 0.91 11.20
N GLN A 63 12.62 0.82 12.54
CA GLN A 63 13.79 0.63 13.39
C GLN A 63 14.16 -0.85 13.60
N ALA A 64 13.23 -1.77 13.35
CA ALA A 64 13.47 -3.21 13.48
C ALA A 64 14.06 -3.86 12.21
N THR A 65 14.08 -3.13 11.09
CA THR A 65 14.57 -3.53 9.77
C THR A 65 15.61 -2.54 9.26
N SER A 66 16.43 -2.93 8.28
CA SER A 66 17.52 -2.10 7.76
C SER A 66 17.59 -1.99 6.24
N ARG A 67 17.10 -2.98 5.49
CA ARG A 67 17.18 -3.06 4.03
C ARG A 67 15.82 -2.91 3.34
N ILE A 68 14.83 -3.66 3.81
CA ILE A 68 13.54 -3.80 3.15
C ILE A 68 12.77 -2.48 3.16
N ARG A 69 12.12 -2.13 2.05
CA ARG A 69 11.22 -0.99 1.99
C ARG A 69 9.95 -1.28 2.78
N ILE A 70 9.34 -0.26 3.35
CA ILE A 70 8.22 -0.42 4.29
C ILE A 70 7.04 0.49 3.95
N GLY A 71 5.83 0.03 4.21
CA GLY A 71 4.63 0.83 4.03
C GLY A 71 3.36 0.15 4.52
N ALA A 72 2.24 0.86 4.41
CA ALA A 72 0.91 0.28 4.54
C ALA A 72 0.26 0.19 3.15
N MET A 73 -0.30 -0.96 2.82
CA MET A 73 -0.96 -1.18 1.53
C MET A 73 -2.42 -1.57 1.76
N VAL A 74 -3.35 -0.59 1.77
CA VAL A 74 -3.10 0.85 1.64
C VAL A 74 -3.78 1.62 2.78
N ASN A 75 -3.37 2.88 2.99
CA ASN A 75 -4.01 3.76 3.97
C ASN A 75 -5.33 4.31 3.41
N GLY A 76 -6.36 4.35 4.26
CA GLY A 76 -7.63 4.98 3.91
C GLY A 76 -7.58 6.50 4.00
N MET A 77 -7.86 7.22 2.91
CA MET A 77 -7.88 8.70 2.91
C MET A 77 -8.83 9.30 3.95
N HIS A 78 -9.89 8.59 4.31
CA HIS A 78 -10.89 9.05 5.28
C HIS A 78 -10.44 8.92 6.74
N HIS A 79 -9.41 8.14 7.03
CA HIS A 79 -8.94 7.93 8.39
C HIS A 79 -8.19 9.14 8.97
N ARG A 80 -7.55 9.97 8.12
CA ARG A 80 -6.71 11.10 8.57
C ARG A 80 -6.80 12.27 7.60
N HIS A 81 -6.65 13.48 8.15
CA HIS A 81 -6.50 14.66 7.30
C HIS A 81 -5.22 14.52 6.43
N PRO A 82 -5.27 14.82 5.11
CA PRO A 82 -4.13 14.62 4.20
C PRO A 82 -2.86 15.37 4.62
N ALA A 83 -2.99 16.53 5.26
CA ALA A 83 -1.84 17.26 5.79
C ALA A 83 -1.16 16.51 6.95
N VAL A 84 -1.93 15.82 7.79
CA VAL A 84 -1.39 14.98 8.85
C VAL A 84 -0.71 13.74 8.23
N THR A 85 -1.33 13.12 7.24
CA THR A 85 -0.74 11.99 6.50
C THR A 85 0.59 12.39 5.84
N ALA A 86 0.67 13.55 5.20
CA ALA A 86 1.92 14.04 4.60
C ALA A 86 3.02 14.24 5.64
N ASN A 87 2.70 14.82 6.80
CA ASN A 87 3.67 15.03 7.89
C ASN A 87 4.14 13.70 8.50
N MET A 88 3.22 12.74 8.70
CA MET A 88 3.57 11.40 9.16
C MET A 88 4.45 10.67 8.14
N ALA A 89 4.14 10.79 6.85
CA ALA A 89 4.91 10.18 5.76
C ALA A 89 6.34 10.75 5.71
N ALA A 90 6.51 12.06 5.76
CA ALA A 90 7.83 12.69 5.81
C ALA A 90 8.63 12.23 7.06
N THR A 91 7.98 12.18 8.23
CA THR A 91 8.61 11.71 9.46
C THR A 91 9.05 10.25 9.35
N LEU A 92 8.18 9.38 8.84
CA LEU A 92 8.48 7.96 8.71
C LEU A 92 9.58 7.69 7.67
N ASP A 93 9.67 8.54 6.64
CA ASP A 93 10.75 8.50 5.67
C ASP A 93 12.12 8.77 6.34
N HIS A 94 12.20 9.77 7.23
CA HIS A 94 13.39 10.00 8.05
C HIS A 94 13.68 8.84 9.00
N VAL A 95 12.68 8.33 9.71
CA VAL A 95 12.83 7.24 10.69
C VAL A 95 13.28 5.94 10.01
N SER A 96 12.90 5.73 8.75
CA SER A 96 13.28 4.55 7.96
C SER A 96 14.54 4.75 7.11
N ASP A 97 15.17 5.91 7.17
CA ASP A 97 16.33 6.27 6.34
C ASP A 97 16.04 6.10 4.83
N GLY A 98 14.91 6.70 4.38
CA GLY A 98 14.52 6.73 2.96
C GLY A 98 13.94 5.42 2.41
N ARG A 99 13.45 4.49 3.26
CA ARG A 99 12.85 3.22 2.83
C ARG A 99 11.32 3.23 2.82
N PHE A 100 10.69 4.32 3.22
CA PHE A 100 9.23 4.41 3.29
C PHE A 100 8.58 4.56 1.92
N GLU A 101 7.44 3.90 1.72
CA GLU A 101 6.54 4.04 0.59
C GLU A 101 5.12 4.34 1.07
N LEU A 102 4.47 5.33 0.47
CA LEU A 102 3.15 5.79 0.87
C LEU A 102 2.05 5.08 0.07
N GLY A 103 1.48 4.04 0.63
CA GLY A 103 0.30 3.40 0.04
C GLY A 103 -1.00 4.12 0.40
N MET A 104 -1.81 4.49 -0.59
CA MET A 104 -3.05 5.25 -0.40
C MET A 104 -4.24 4.64 -1.16
N GLY A 105 -5.43 4.79 -0.58
CA GLY A 105 -6.69 4.35 -1.18
C GLY A 105 -7.88 5.20 -0.71
N ALA A 106 -9.00 5.09 -1.42
CA ALA A 106 -10.20 5.87 -1.12
C ALA A 106 -10.96 5.42 0.15
N GLY A 107 -10.64 4.24 0.69
CA GLY A 107 -11.37 3.61 1.79
C GLY A 107 -12.56 2.75 1.31
N TRP A 108 -12.93 1.76 2.11
CA TRP A 108 -14.01 0.84 1.75
C TRP A 108 -14.76 0.24 2.94
N ASN A 109 -14.13 0.03 4.08
CA ASN A 109 -14.70 -0.73 5.20
C ASN A 109 -15.71 0.13 5.98
N LEU A 110 -17.00 -0.13 5.72
CA LEU A 110 -18.09 0.59 6.36
C LEU A 110 -18.22 0.20 7.85
N MET A 111 -17.97 -1.07 8.18
CA MET A 111 -18.13 -1.57 9.56
C MET A 111 -17.25 -0.81 10.56
N GLU A 112 -15.95 -0.67 10.28
CA GLU A 112 -15.05 0.04 11.18
C GLU A 112 -15.29 1.55 11.17
N SER A 113 -15.64 2.10 9.99
CA SER A 113 -15.93 3.53 9.84
C SER A 113 -17.14 3.93 10.67
N ASP A 114 -18.24 3.20 10.58
CA ASP A 114 -19.45 3.42 11.37
C ASP A 114 -19.20 3.23 12.88
N ALA A 115 -18.46 2.18 13.24
CA ALA A 115 -18.17 1.88 14.64
C ALA A 115 -17.31 2.97 15.31
N TYR A 116 -16.38 3.59 14.58
CA TYR A 116 -15.51 4.65 15.10
C TYR A 116 -16.08 6.07 14.86
N GLY A 117 -17.22 6.19 14.18
CA GLY A 117 -17.80 7.49 13.81
C GLY A 117 -16.97 8.26 12.79
N ILE A 118 -16.18 7.53 11.98
CA ILE A 118 -15.37 8.11 10.90
C ILE A 118 -16.20 8.09 9.62
N GLU A 119 -16.53 9.27 9.09
CA GLU A 119 -17.35 9.37 7.89
C GLU A 119 -16.64 8.79 6.65
N LEU A 120 -17.12 7.64 6.17
CA LEU A 120 -16.65 7.05 4.91
C LEU A 120 -17.25 7.77 3.70
N GLY A 121 -18.52 8.09 3.74
CA GLY A 121 -19.27 8.73 2.66
C GLY A 121 -19.66 7.78 1.51
N SER A 122 -20.38 8.32 0.53
CA SER A 122 -20.75 7.62 -0.70
C SER A 122 -19.53 7.33 -1.58
N LEU A 123 -19.67 6.43 -2.54
CA LEU A 123 -18.61 6.13 -3.53
C LEU A 123 -18.08 7.38 -4.25
N LYS A 124 -18.98 8.32 -4.58
CA LYS A 124 -18.60 9.60 -5.18
C LYS A 124 -17.78 10.44 -4.22
N GLN A 125 -18.27 10.65 -3.01
CA GLN A 125 -17.61 11.46 -1.99
C GLN A 125 -16.23 10.88 -1.62
N ARG A 126 -16.11 9.55 -1.48
CA ARG A 126 -14.81 8.88 -1.23
C ARG A 126 -13.81 9.15 -2.34
N SER A 127 -14.26 9.02 -3.59
CA SER A 127 -13.39 9.25 -4.75
C SER A 127 -12.96 10.71 -4.87
N ASP A 128 -13.91 11.65 -4.64
CA ASP A 128 -13.62 13.09 -4.68
C ASP A 128 -12.64 13.48 -3.57
N ARG A 129 -12.89 13.02 -2.34
CA ARG A 129 -12.01 13.23 -1.18
C ARG A 129 -10.62 12.63 -1.42
N PHE A 130 -10.56 11.47 -2.04
CA PHE A 130 -9.30 10.80 -2.34
C PHE A 130 -8.47 11.58 -3.36
N GLU A 131 -9.06 11.99 -4.48
CA GLU A 131 -8.37 12.77 -5.50
C GLU A 131 -7.86 14.11 -4.95
N GLU A 132 -8.71 14.85 -4.23
CA GLU A 132 -8.34 16.11 -3.59
C GLU A 132 -7.27 15.93 -2.52
N GLY A 133 -7.40 14.89 -1.68
CA GLY A 133 -6.41 14.58 -0.64
C GLY A 133 -5.04 14.22 -1.21
N MET A 134 -4.99 13.53 -2.35
CA MET A 134 -3.71 13.24 -3.03
C MET A 134 -3.03 14.52 -3.54
N GLU A 135 -3.79 15.49 -4.06
CA GLU A 135 -3.23 16.80 -4.46
C GLU A 135 -2.59 17.50 -3.25
N VAL A 136 -3.28 17.51 -2.11
CA VAL A 136 -2.76 18.10 -0.86
C VAL A 136 -1.50 17.39 -0.38
N ILE A 137 -1.49 16.04 -0.34
CA ILE A 137 -0.33 15.27 0.11
C ILE A 137 0.88 15.53 -0.77
N VAL A 138 0.73 15.41 -2.08
CA VAL A 138 1.84 15.64 -3.03
C VAL A 138 2.37 17.07 -2.90
N SER A 139 1.49 18.05 -2.83
CA SER A 139 1.89 19.45 -2.67
C SER A 139 2.70 19.68 -1.39
N LEU A 140 2.25 19.15 -0.25
CA LEU A 140 2.94 19.32 1.03
C LEU A 140 4.31 18.61 1.06
N LEU A 141 4.42 17.45 0.44
CA LEU A 141 5.68 16.69 0.40
C LEU A 141 6.72 17.33 -0.54
N THR A 142 6.28 18.14 -1.54
CA THR A 142 7.17 18.68 -2.57
C THR A 142 7.41 20.18 -2.48
N ASN A 143 6.37 20.96 -2.18
CA ASN A 143 6.45 22.41 -2.17
C ASN A 143 6.88 22.95 -0.81
N LYS A 144 7.57 24.10 -0.80
CA LYS A 144 7.95 24.79 0.44
C LYS A 144 6.73 25.20 1.26
N THR A 145 5.68 25.63 0.59
CA THR A 145 4.41 26.09 1.19
C THR A 145 3.25 25.59 0.35
N THR A 146 2.18 25.16 0.98
CA THR A 146 0.97 24.70 0.31
C THR A 146 -0.23 25.51 0.79
N SER A 147 -0.93 26.16 -0.15
CA SER A 147 -2.28 26.69 0.03
C SER A 147 -3.22 25.92 -0.90
N HIS A 148 -4.37 25.52 -0.38
CA HIS A 148 -5.38 24.74 -1.10
C HIS A 148 -6.76 25.16 -0.67
N GLN A 149 -7.67 25.34 -1.62
CA GLN A 149 -9.09 25.65 -1.37
C GLN A 149 -9.94 24.69 -2.19
N GLY A 150 -10.30 23.57 -1.58
CA GLY A 150 -11.08 22.52 -2.21
C GLY A 150 -12.47 22.34 -1.61
N ALA A 151 -13.13 21.27 -2.00
CA ALA A 151 -14.44 20.89 -1.48
C ALA A 151 -14.37 20.19 -0.12
N TYR A 152 -13.25 19.52 0.17
CA TYR A 152 -13.04 18.72 1.38
C TYR A 152 -11.94 19.28 2.26
N TYR A 153 -10.94 19.95 1.68
CA TYR A 153 -9.78 20.42 2.42
C TYR A 153 -9.47 21.87 2.12
N THR A 154 -9.10 22.60 3.16
CA THR A 154 -8.63 23.98 3.05
C THR A 154 -7.33 24.12 3.82
N LEU A 155 -6.28 24.60 3.15
CA LEU A 155 -4.97 24.89 3.73
C LEU A 155 -4.56 26.31 3.39
N THR A 156 -3.95 27.01 4.34
CA THR A 156 -3.42 28.35 4.15
C THR A 156 -1.96 28.37 4.56
N ASP A 157 -1.06 28.58 3.59
CA ASP A 157 0.40 28.67 3.78
C ASP A 157 0.99 27.56 4.67
N ALA A 158 0.46 26.33 4.50
CA ALA A 158 0.84 25.19 5.30
C ALA A 158 2.24 24.69 4.94
N TRP A 159 3.00 24.28 5.96
CA TRP A 159 4.33 23.69 5.82
C TRP A 159 4.31 22.21 6.18
N CYS A 160 5.19 21.45 5.56
CA CYS A 160 5.53 20.08 5.94
C CYS A 160 7.06 19.99 5.97
N GLU A 161 7.65 20.22 7.14
CA GLU A 161 9.09 20.19 7.37
C GLU A 161 9.41 19.29 8.57
N PRO A 162 10.55 18.52 8.49
CA PRO A 162 11.48 18.46 7.37
C PRO A 162 10.85 17.80 6.14
N LYS A 163 11.34 18.12 4.93
CA LYS A 163 11.00 17.37 3.73
C LYS A 163 11.52 15.93 3.84
N PRO A 164 10.95 14.96 3.09
CA PRO A 164 11.45 13.60 3.05
C PRO A 164 12.96 13.53 2.76
N VAL A 165 13.61 12.48 3.23
CA VAL A 165 15.00 12.13 2.87
C VAL A 165 15.08 11.75 1.39
N GLN A 166 14.11 10.98 0.93
CA GLN A 166 13.98 10.66 -0.49
C GLN A 166 13.63 11.93 -1.29
N GLN A 167 14.18 12.08 -2.48
CA GLN A 167 13.78 13.16 -3.38
C GLN A 167 12.26 13.17 -3.62
N ARG A 168 11.65 11.98 -3.64
CA ARG A 168 10.23 11.73 -3.71
C ARG A 168 9.90 10.43 -2.97
N ILE A 169 8.95 10.46 -2.04
CA ILE A 169 8.39 9.23 -1.47
C ILE A 169 7.57 8.53 -2.57
N PRO A 170 7.84 7.26 -2.90
CA PRO A 170 7.03 6.52 -3.84
C PRO A 170 5.59 6.40 -3.34
N ILE A 171 4.63 6.67 -4.22
CA ILE A 171 3.19 6.60 -3.95
C ILE A 171 2.64 5.33 -4.56
N VAL A 172 2.06 4.47 -3.72
CA VAL A 172 1.36 3.26 -4.15
C VAL A 172 -0.14 3.50 -4.04
N ILE A 173 -0.91 3.29 -5.11
CA ILE A 173 -2.36 3.41 -5.08
C ILE A 173 -2.97 2.04 -5.33
N GLY A 174 -3.79 1.58 -4.37
CA GLY A 174 -4.51 0.32 -4.45
C GLY A 174 -5.94 0.46 -4.96
N GLY A 175 -6.37 -0.52 -5.74
CA GLY A 175 -7.78 -0.69 -6.13
C GLY A 175 -8.03 -0.98 -7.60
N LYS A 176 -9.31 -1.33 -7.89
CA LYS A 176 -9.80 -1.82 -9.20
C LYS A 176 -10.77 -0.85 -9.90
N GLY A 177 -11.01 0.32 -9.35
CA GLY A 177 -12.05 1.26 -9.83
C GLY A 177 -11.70 1.88 -11.19
N ARG A 178 -12.32 1.38 -12.26
CA ARG A 178 -12.00 1.71 -13.66
C ARG A 178 -12.04 3.22 -13.96
N LEU A 179 -13.04 3.94 -13.44
CA LEU A 179 -13.29 5.34 -13.82
C LEU A 179 -12.52 6.36 -12.95
N ARG A 180 -12.39 6.08 -11.65
CA ARG A 180 -11.86 7.06 -10.70
C ARG A 180 -10.51 6.60 -10.14
N THR A 181 -10.42 5.39 -9.57
CA THR A 181 -9.18 4.92 -8.96
C THR A 181 -8.05 4.84 -9.97
N LEU A 182 -8.27 4.23 -11.13
CA LEU A 182 -7.22 4.12 -12.15
C LEU A 182 -6.83 5.48 -12.76
N ARG A 183 -7.76 6.45 -12.82
CA ARG A 183 -7.41 7.83 -13.17
C ARG A 183 -6.53 8.49 -12.11
N THR A 184 -6.81 8.25 -10.83
CA THR A 184 -5.98 8.75 -9.73
C THR A 184 -4.60 8.09 -9.74
N VAL A 185 -4.52 6.79 -10.04
CA VAL A 185 -3.26 6.08 -10.29
C VAL A 185 -2.46 6.78 -11.37
N ALA A 186 -3.05 7.02 -12.55
CA ALA A 186 -2.38 7.67 -13.68
C ALA A 186 -1.84 9.07 -13.34
N ARG A 187 -2.51 9.80 -12.42
CA ARG A 187 -2.09 11.15 -12.02
C ARG A 187 -0.97 11.17 -10.98
N PHE A 188 -0.98 10.26 -10.02
CA PHE A 188 -0.19 10.40 -8.79
C PHE A 188 0.70 9.22 -8.46
N ALA A 189 0.37 7.97 -8.87
CA ALA A 189 1.06 6.80 -8.38
C ALA A 189 2.39 6.54 -9.07
N ASP A 190 3.34 6.02 -8.31
CA ASP A 190 4.58 5.40 -8.80
C ASP A 190 4.39 3.87 -8.91
N GLN A 191 3.36 3.33 -8.23
CA GLN A 191 2.97 1.93 -8.33
C GLN A 191 1.46 1.80 -8.22
N TRP A 192 0.86 0.98 -9.08
CA TRP A 192 -0.52 0.54 -8.98
C TRP A 192 -0.58 -0.86 -8.41
N ASP A 193 -1.42 -1.05 -7.37
CA ASP A 193 -1.63 -2.35 -6.77
C ASP A 193 -3.06 -2.87 -7.02
N MET A 194 -3.16 -4.03 -7.66
CA MET A 194 -4.42 -4.72 -7.87
C MET A 194 -4.62 -5.83 -6.83
N THR A 195 -5.60 -5.61 -5.97
CA THR A 195 -5.88 -6.53 -4.86
C THR A 195 -6.59 -7.80 -5.34
N PHE A 196 -5.99 -8.95 -5.11
CA PHE A 196 -6.53 -10.29 -5.36
C PHE A 196 -7.20 -10.46 -6.73
N PRO A 197 -6.46 -10.33 -7.84
CA PRO A 197 -6.95 -10.74 -9.14
C PRO A 197 -7.19 -12.26 -9.17
N GLU A 198 -8.29 -12.67 -9.78
CA GLU A 198 -8.56 -14.10 -9.96
C GLU A 198 -7.67 -14.71 -11.05
N THR A 199 -7.52 -13.98 -12.15
CA THR A 199 -6.75 -14.40 -13.32
C THR A 199 -5.85 -13.30 -13.87
N PRO A 200 -4.78 -13.65 -14.61
CA PRO A 200 -3.98 -12.66 -15.33
C PRO A 200 -4.80 -11.84 -16.36
N ASP A 201 -5.87 -12.42 -16.93
CA ASP A 201 -6.69 -11.71 -17.92
C ASP A 201 -7.53 -10.59 -17.24
N GLU A 202 -8.08 -10.83 -16.05
CA GLU A 202 -8.72 -9.76 -15.25
C GLU A 202 -7.77 -8.59 -15.04
N TRP A 203 -6.50 -8.90 -14.74
CA TRP A 203 -5.48 -7.87 -14.55
C TRP A 203 -5.19 -7.12 -15.86
N ARG A 204 -5.02 -7.82 -17.01
CA ARG A 204 -4.75 -7.18 -18.31
C ARG A 204 -5.86 -6.23 -18.74
N GLU A 205 -7.12 -6.58 -18.46
CA GLU A 205 -8.25 -5.69 -18.75
C GLU A 205 -8.17 -4.37 -17.98
N LEU A 206 -7.77 -4.40 -16.72
CA LEU A 206 -7.63 -3.19 -15.90
C LEU A 206 -6.35 -2.41 -16.23
N ASP A 207 -5.27 -3.09 -16.58
CA ASP A 207 -4.05 -2.42 -17.05
C ASP A 207 -4.31 -1.65 -18.36
N ALA A 208 -5.09 -2.21 -19.29
CA ALA A 208 -5.50 -1.49 -20.49
C ALA A 208 -6.30 -0.20 -20.18
N VAL A 209 -7.14 -0.22 -19.14
CA VAL A 209 -7.84 0.99 -18.66
C VAL A 209 -6.88 1.99 -18.04
N LEU A 210 -5.90 1.52 -17.24
CA LEU A 210 -4.88 2.39 -16.70
C LEU A 210 -4.06 3.08 -17.79
N ARG A 211 -3.63 2.34 -18.82
CA ARG A 211 -2.91 2.87 -20.00
C ARG A 211 -3.71 3.97 -20.69
N ALA A 212 -5.00 3.77 -20.89
CA ALA A 212 -5.88 4.79 -21.48
C ALA A 212 -5.96 6.06 -20.61
N HIS A 213 -6.00 5.92 -19.29
CA HIS A 213 -5.94 7.08 -18.38
C HIS A 213 -4.58 7.76 -18.44
N CYS A 214 -3.46 7.03 -18.50
CA CYS A 214 -2.12 7.62 -18.66
C CYS A 214 -2.04 8.47 -19.93
N GLN A 215 -2.54 7.95 -21.06
CA GLN A 215 -2.64 8.72 -22.31
C GLN A 215 -3.46 10.00 -22.14
N THR A 216 -4.60 9.91 -21.45
CA THR A 216 -5.49 11.06 -21.23
C THR A 216 -4.83 12.17 -20.39
N VAL A 217 -4.01 11.81 -19.39
CA VAL A 217 -3.32 12.77 -18.52
C VAL A 217 -1.91 13.14 -19.02
N GLY A 218 -1.47 12.55 -20.11
CA GLY A 218 -0.15 12.84 -20.73
C GLY A 218 1.03 12.29 -19.93
N ARG A 219 0.86 11.15 -19.22
CA ARG A 219 1.92 10.49 -18.45
C ARG A 219 2.41 9.23 -19.16
N ASP A 220 3.71 8.99 -19.12
CA ASP A 220 4.26 7.71 -19.56
C ASP A 220 3.79 6.58 -18.62
N GLU A 221 3.20 5.56 -19.19
CA GLU A 221 2.74 4.40 -18.42
C GLU A 221 3.88 3.59 -17.81
N ALA A 222 5.08 3.67 -18.39
CA ALA A 222 6.29 3.02 -17.89
C ALA A 222 6.78 3.60 -16.56
N ASP A 223 6.35 4.82 -16.20
CA ASP A 223 6.66 5.44 -14.90
C ASP A 223 5.89 4.82 -13.72
N ILE A 224 4.95 3.91 -13.99
CA ILE A 224 4.11 3.29 -12.96
C ILE A 224 4.39 1.80 -12.90
N ALA A 225 4.98 1.33 -11.83
CA ALA A 225 5.13 -0.10 -11.58
C ALA A 225 3.76 -0.79 -11.37
N ARG A 226 3.62 -2.03 -11.82
CA ARG A 226 2.41 -2.85 -11.68
C ARG A 226 2.60 -3.89 -10.61
N SER A 227 1.75 -3.88 -9.59
CA SER A 227 1.75 -4.96 -8.59
C SER A 227 0.39 -5.63 -8.45
N VAL A 228 0.43 -6.84 -7.97
CA VAL A 228 -0.74 -7.61 -7.59
C VAL A 228 -0.57 -8.21 -6.21
N HIS A 229 -1.64 -8.20 -5.40
CA HIS A 229 -1.72 -9.03 -4.20
C HIS A 229 -2.11 -10.45 -4.58
N LEU A 230 -1.30 -11.43 -4.19
CA LEU A 230 -1.66 -12.83 -4.23
C LEU A 230 -1.75 -13.41 -2.81
N GLU A 231 -2.65 -14.35 -2.61
CA GLU A 231 -2.76 -14.99 -1.31
C GLU A 231 -1.57 -15.94 -1.05
N PHE A 232 -0.99 -15.80 0.12
CA PHE A 232 -0.01 -16.71 0.68
C PHE A 232 -0.68 -17.51 1.82
N ALA A 233 -1.47 -18.53 1.43
CA ALA A 233 -2.15 -19.40 2.37
C ALA A 233 -1.17 -20.32 3.11
N ALA A 234 -1.51 -20.76 4.33
CA ALA A 234 -0.63 -21.57 5.16
C ALA A 234 -0.35 -22.96 4.54
N GLU A 235 -1.35 -23.50 3.86
CA GLU A 235 -1.31 -24.85 3.26
C GLU A 235 -0.86 -24.83 1.78
N ALA A 236 -0.58 -23.65 1.22
CA ALA A 236 -0.19 -23.55 -0.18
C ALA A 236 1.22 -24.14 -0.41
N ALA A 237 1.35 -25.02 -1.39
CA ALA A 237 2.66 -25.52 -1.81
C ALA A 237 3.49 -24.36 -2.42
N PRO A 238 4.73 -24.14 -1.99
CA PRO A 238 5.57 -23.06 -2.52
C PRO A 238 5.67 -23.05 -4.04
N SER A 239 5.79 -24.24 -4.69
CA SER A 239 5.83 -24.35 -6.15
C SER A 239 4.58 -23.82 -6.83
N ALA A 240 3.38 -24.09 -6.28
CA ALA A 240 2.14 -23.58 -6.83
C ALA A 240 2.04 -22.05 -6.72
N LEU A 241 2.63 -21.46 -5.67
CA LEU A 241 2.73 -20.00 -5.52
C LEU A 241 3.69 -19.44 -6.58
N ALA A 242 4.84 -20.07 -6.81
CA ALA A 242 5.79 -19.65 -7.84
C ALA A 242 5.16 -19.72 -9.25
N ASP A 243 4.45 -20.80 -9.58
CA ASP A 243 3.72 -20.94 -10.85
C ASP A 243 2.68 -19.84 -11.03
N ARG A 244 1.95 -19.51 -9.95
CA ARG A 244 0.97 -18.43 -9.97
C ARG A 244 1.63 -17.07 -10.19
N ALA A 245 2.76 -16.79 -9.54
CA ALA A 245 3.51 -15.56 -9.76
C ALA A 245 4.01 -15.46 -11.19
N ALA A 246 4.56 -16.53 -11.75
CA ALA A 246 5.06 -16.59 -13.12
C ALA A 246 3.95 -16.22 -14.13
N ALA A 247 2.73 -16.73 -13.96
CA ALA A 247 1.60 -16.39 -14.82
C ALA A 247 1.25 -14.89 -14.82
N PHE A 248 1.41 -14.20 -13.67
CA PHE A 248 1.20 -12.75 -13.59
C PHE A 248 2.38 -11.96 -14.15
N PHE A 249 3.62 -12.41 -13.96
CA PHE A 249 4.79 -11.80 -14.59
C PHE A 249 4.73 -11.91 -16.12
N ASP A 250 4.31 -13.05 -16.65
CA ASP A 250 4.08 -13.26 -18.09
C ASP A 250 2.95 -12.36 -18.62
N ALA A 251 2.04 -11.95 -17.76
CA ALA A 251 1.01 -10.97 -18.11
C ALA A 251 1.51 -9.52 -18.16
N GLY A 252 2.66 -9.21 -17.53
CA GLY A 252 3.25 -7.89 -17.48
C GLY A 252 3.22 -7.23 -16.10
N VAL A 253 2.95 -7.99 -15.04
CA VAL A 253 3.09 -7.53 -13.65
C VAL A 253 4.58 -7.43 -13.30
N ASP A 254 4.96 -6.38 -12.58
CA ASP A 254 6.33 -6.15 -12.12
C ASP A 254 6.60 -6.75 -10.73
N ILE A 255 5.59 -6.69 -9.85
CA ILE A 255 5.72 -7.03 -8.43
C ILE A 255 4.56 -7.92 -7.98
N VAL A 256 4.88 -9.04 -7.35
CA VAL A 256 3.90 -9.85 -6.62
C VAL A 256 4.02 -9.58 -5.12
N VAL A 257 2.93 -9.13 -4.51
CA VAL A 257 2.82 -8.90 -3.07
C VAL A 257 2.12 -10.10 -2.42
N TRP A 258 2.87 -10.88 -1.67
CA TRP A 258 2.40 -12.08 -1.00
C TRP A 258 1.65 -11.74 0.29
N SER A 259 0.31 -11.76 0.23
CA SER A 259 -0.56 -11.49 1.37
C SER A 259 -0.68 -12.73 2.25
N MET A 260 -0.01 -12.72 3.38
CA MET A 260 0.00 -13.82 4.32
C MET A 260 -1.41 -14.10 4.87
N ARG A 261 -1.87 -15.34 4.74
CA ARG A 261 -3.14 -15.84 5.30
C ARG A 261 -2.85 -16.90 6.35
N GLY A 262 -3.66 -16.94 7.41
CA GLY A 262 -3.44 -17.83 8.55
C GLY A 262 -2.36 -17.31 9.49
N PRO A 263 -1.62 -18.18 10.21
CA PRO A 263 -0.69 -17.73 11.23
C PRO A 263 0.38 -16.79 10.71
N VAL A 264 0.64 -15.72 11.45
CA VAL A 264 1.75 -14.80 11.23
C VAL A 264 3.02 -15.47 11.77
N ASP A 265 3.80 -16.08 10.89
CA ASP A 265 4.94 -16.91 11.24
C ASP A 265 6.10 -16.70 10.25
N ALA A 266 7.23 -16.24 10.76
CA ALA A 266 8.43 -15.97 9.97
C ALA A 266 8.99 -17.22 9.25
N ARG A 267 8.81 -18.41 9.83
CA ARG A 267 9.30 -19.68 9.25
C ARG A 267 8.66 -20.02 7.90
N ARG A 268 7.58 -19.37 7.54
CA ARG A 268 6.89 -19.55 6.26
C ARG A 268 7.60 -18.85 5.10
N LEU A 269 8.45 -17.86 5.37
CA LEU A 269 9.07 -17.06 4.33
C LEU A 269 10.19 -17.79 3.60
N GLU A 270 11.04 -18.52 4.32
CA GLU A 270 12.19 -19.22 3.71
C GLU A 270 11.77 -20.27 2.65
N PRO A 271 10.79 -21.16 2.88
CA PRO A 271 10.32 -22.09 1.86
C PRO A 271 9.72 -21.39 0.62
N LEU A 272 9.07 -20.24 0.81
CA LEU A 272 8.57 -19.43 -0.30
C LEU A 272 9.74 -18.81 -1.08
N ALA A 273 10.69 -18.20 -0.38
CA ALA A 273 11.84 -17.54 -0.99
C ALA A 273 12.67 -18.50 -1.87
N GLN A 274 12.86 -19.75 -1.43
CA GLN A 274 13.63 -20.77 -2.16
C GLN A 274 13.05 -21.11 -3.55
N VAL A 275 11.76 -20.91 -3.77
CA VAL A 275 11.11 -21.16 -5.07
C VAL A 275 10.93 -19.92 -5.92
N LEU A 276 11.12 -18.73 -5.33
CA LEU A 276 10.99 -17.43 -6.01
C LEU A 276 12.32 -16.91 -6.55
N GLY A 277 13.43 -17.27 -5.93
CA GLY A 277 14.80 -16.93 -6.34
C GLY A 277 15.35 -17.99 -7.24
#